data_9c34d91de73c07f6baf1e03334d770d8
#
_entry.id   9c34d91de73c07f6baf1e03334d770d8
#
_cell.length_a   1.000
_cell.length_b   1.000
_cell.length_c   1.000
_cell.angle_alpha   90.00
_cell.angle_beta   90.00
_cell.angle_gamma   90.00
#
_symmetry.space_group_name_H-M   'P 1'
#
loop_
_entity.id
_entity.type
_entity.pdbx_description
1 polymer ?
#
loop_
_entity_poly.entity_id
_entity_poly.type
_entity_poly.pdbx_seq_one_letter_code
_entity_poly.pdbx_strand_id
1 'polypeptide(L)'
;MYKQFVKQAIGQLKEAPLVSLISIVGTALAIAVVLVLVLVFQINAAGFAPESNRARMLYVWGTEANPKDGSGNRNRSNMSAEVVKECFYTLREPEAVAAYVRASHPVSLPEKRLFKEYECCYTDAGYWKIFDFDFVEGTPFTEADFQSAIPRVVISNRMAASLFGGERAVGRQIVLDYVTYTVCGVTRDVPNPLMASFFDVCIPYSCNDNLMTPKPDYGENISGDLSMILLARSASGFEAVRAELDQQVRCYNESKVDYNVNFPAGALSQVDSAMGSNAWKCKSGKMAI
;
A
#
# COMPACT_ATOMS: atom_id res chain seq x y z
N MET A 1 -13.47 -15.44 54.54
CA MET A 1 -12.19 -15.73 53.87
C MET A 1 -11.63 -14.54 53.09
N TYR A 2 -12.35 -13.90 52.13
CA TYR A 2 -11.82 -12.80 51.30
C TYR A 2 -11.24 -11.61 52.12
N LYS A 3 -11.91 -11.18 53.21
CA LYS A 3 -11.44 -10.06 54.04
C LYS A 3 -10.11 -10.34 54.76
N GLN A 4 -9.79 -11.58 55.09
CA GLN A 4 -8.51 -11.95 55.70
C GLN A 4 -7.35 -11.90 54.72
N PHE A 5 -7.56 -12.40 53.49
CA PHE A 5 -6.55 -12.32 52.42
C PHE A 5 -6.19 -10.86 52.07
N VAL A 6 -7.21 -9.99 51.94
CA VAL A 6 -7.00 -8.56 51.67
C VAL A 6 -6.22 -7.89 52.82
N LYS A 7 -6.55 -8.20 54.09
CA LYS A 7 -5.86 -7.64 55.25
C LYS A 7 -4.39 -8.12 55.33
N GLN A 8 -4.15 -9.38 54.98
CA GLN A 8 -2.82 -9.96 54.91
C GLN A 8 -1.97 -9.36 53.77
N ALA A 9 -2.55 -9.18 52.60
CA ALA A 9 -1.90 -8.51 51.45
C ALA A 9 -1.52 -7.06 51.79
N ILE A 10 -2.42 -6.30 52.44
CA ILE A 10 -2.14 -4.93 52.89
C ILE A 10 -1.02 -4.91 53.96
N GLY A 11 -0.96 -5.94 54.83
CA GLY A 11 0.11 -6.09 55.81
C GLY A 11 1.48 -6.26 55.17
N GLN A 12 1.58 -7.17 54.17
CA GLN A 12 2.83 -7.41 53.41
C GLN A 12 3.28 -6.19 52.62
N LEU A 13 2.36 -5.42 52.04
CA LEU A 13 2.65 -4.15 51.38
C LEU A 13 3.31 -3.12 52.29
N LYS A 14 2.97 -3.12 53.59
CA LYS A 14 3.55 -2.21 54.60
C LYS A 14 4.89 -2.69 55.13
N GLU A 15 5.14 -3.99 55.18
CA GLU A 15 6.39 -4.57 55.69
C GLU A 15 7.56 -4.41 54.69
N ALA A 16 7.30 -4.42 53.38
CA ALA A 16 8.32 -4.24 52.34
C ALA A 16 7.89 -3.23 51.27
N PRO A 17 7.80 -1.93 51.57
CA PRO A 17 7.16 -0.95 50.68
C PRO A 17 7.90 -0.77 49.34
N LEU A 18 9.22 -0.85 49.32
CA LEU A 18 10.03 -0.73 48.11
C LEU A 18 9.79 -1.91 47.14
N VAL A 19 9.79 -3.13 47.65
CA VAL A 19 9.57 -4.33 46.83
C VAL A 19 8.14 -4.35 46.30
N SER A 20 7.18 -3.97 47.14
CA SER A 20 5.77 -3.88 46.73
C SER A 20 5.55 -2.82 45.65
N LEU A 21 6.18 -1.65 45.78
CA LEU A 21 6.11 -0.58 44.81
C LEU A 21 6.70 -1.03 43.45
N ILE A 22 7.88 -1.64 43.45
CA ILE A 22 8.53 -2.14 42.24
C ILE A 22 7.66 -3.20 41.59
N SER A 23 7.07 -4.12 42.33
CA SER A 23 6.20 -5.18 41.81
C SER A 23 4.91 -4.61 41.21
N ILE A 24 4.28 -3.64 41.88
CA ILE A 24 3.06 -2.98 41.36
C ILE A 24 3.36 -2.20 40.06
N VAL A 25 4.42 -1.38 40.08
CA VAL A 25 4.82 -0.58 38.93
C VAL A 25 5.25 -1.49 37.77
N GLY A 26 6.03 -2.54 38.03
CA GLY A 26 6.46 -3.50 37.04
C GLY A 26 5.27 -4.25 36.38
N THR A 27 4.31 -4.71 37.19
CA THR A 27 3.13 -5.37 36.73
C THR A 27 2.22 -4.42 35.93
N ALA A 28 2.02 -3.21 36.40
CA ALA A 28 1.23 -2.19 35.70
C ALA A 28 1.85 -1.83 34.36
N LEU A 29 3.18 -1.67 34.31
CA LEU A 29 3.90 -1.41 33.05
C LEU A 29 3.77 -2.58 32.08
N ALA A 30 3.94 -3.83 32.54
CA ALA A 30 3.79 -5.02 31.71
C ALA A 30 2.39 -5.11 31.10
N ILE A 31 1.35 -4.89 31.91
CA ILE A 31 -0.05 -4.86 31.43
C ILE A 31 -0.25 -3.73 30.41
N ALA A 32 0.27 -2.53 30.69
CA ALA A 32 0.15 -1.40 29.77
C ALA A 32 0.80 -1.71 28.41
N VAL A 33 2.00 -2.30 28.40
CA VAL A 33 2.68 -2.71 27.16
C VAL A 33 1.85 -3.74 26.38
N VAL A 34 1.33 -4.77 27.06
CA VAL A 34 0.48 -5.78 26.42
C VAL A 34 -0.79 -5.15 25.83
N LEU A 35 -1.45 -4.25 26.55
CA LEU A 35 -2.64 -3.54 26.05
C LEU A 35 -2.31 -2.69 24.82
N VAL A 36 -1.19 -1.96 24.85
CA VAL A 36 -0.73 -1.18 23.68
C VAL A 36 -0.48 -2.08 22.47
N LEU A 37 0.19 -3.22 22.66
CA LEU A 37 0.43 -4.18 21.58
C LEU A 37 -0.89 -4.74 21.00
N VAL A 38 -1.84 -5.09 21.87
CA VAL A 38 -3.17 -5.56 21.45
C VAL A 38 -3.92 -4.47 20.67
N LEU A 39 -3.90 -3.23 21.16
CA LEU A 39 -4.53 -2.10 20.47
C LEU A 39 -3.88 -1.84 19.10
N VAL A 40 -2.55 -1.82 19.02
CA VAL A 40 -1.84 -1.67 17.75
C VAL A 40 -2.20 -2.80 16.77
N PHE A 41 -2.26 -4.04 17.26
CA PHE A 41 -2.68 -5.17 16.44
C PHE A 41 -4.13 -5.04 15.97
N GLN A 42 -5.05 -4.65 16.85
CA GLN A 42 -6.46 -4.43 16.49
C GLN A 42 -6.62 -3.31 15.46
N ILE A 43 -5.92 -2.17 15.62
CA ILE A 43 -5.94 -1.06 14.67
C ILE A 43 -5.41 -1.51 13.29
N ASN A 44 -4.35 -2.33 13.26
CA ASN A 44 -3.81 -2.85 12.01
C ASN A 44 -4.70 -3.92 11.36
N ALA A 45 -5.48 -4.68 12.14
CA ALA A 45 -6.39 -5.71 11.65
C ALA A 45 -7.79 -5.17 11.30
N ALA A 46 -8.22 -4.07 11.92
CA ALA A 46 -9.53 -3.48 11.69
C ALA A 46 -9.57 -2.77 10.33
N GLY A 47 -10.55 -3.13 9.51
CA GLY A 47 -10.87 -2.39 8.29
C GLY A 47 -11.72 -1.16 8.64
N PHE A 48 -11.21 0.03 8.36
CA PHE A 48 -11.96 1.28 8.41
C PHE A 48 -11.64 2.13 7.17
N ALA A 49 -12.58 2.98 6.78
CA ALA A 49 -12.43 3.81 5.58
C ALA A 49 -11.12 4.62 5.60
N PRO A 50 -10.42 4.68 4.44
CA PRO A 50 -10.75 4.11 3.15
C PRO A 50 -10.34 2.63 2.95
N GLU A 51 -9.73 1.97 3.93
CA GLU A 51 -9.25 0.58 3.86
C GLU A 51 -10.21 -0.43 4.50
N SER A 52 -11.53 -0.25 4.32
CA SER A 52 -12.56 -1.16 4.87
C SER A 52 -12.39 -2.62 4.37
N ASN A 53 -11.83 -2.78 3.18
CA ASN A 53 -11.57 -4.07 2.53
C ASN A 53 -10.24 -4.72 2.93
N ARG A 54 -9.52 -4.20 3.92
CA ARG A 54 -8.16 -4.58 4.30
C ARG A 54 -7.97 -6.11 4.49
N ALA A 55 -8.96 -6.78 5.07
CA ALA A 55 -8.93 -8.23 5.28
C ALA A 55 -8.96 -9.05 3.97
N ARG A 56 -9.29 -8.43 2.83
CA ARG A 56 -9.36 -9.03 1.49
C ARG A 56 -8.27 -8.54 0.55
N MET A 57 -7.38 -7.66 1.03
CA MET A 57 -6.31 -7.07 0.22
C MET A 57 -5.06 -7.94 0.23
N LEU A 58 -4.43 -8.06 -0.92
CA LEU A 58 -3.12 -8.65 -1.13
C LEU A 58 -2.19 -7.60 -1.76
N TYR A 59 -0.95 -7.56 -1.31
CA TYR A 59 0.07 -6.61 -1.75
C TYR A 59 1.22 -7.32 -2.43
N VAL A 60 1.70 -6.79 -3.55
CA VAL A 60 2.91 -7.25 -4.23
C VAL A 60 3.84 -6.06 -4.41
N TRP A 61 4.93 -6.04 -3.63
CA TRP A 61 5.80 -4.87 -3.50
C TRP A 61 7.07 -4.91 -4.34
N GLY A 62 7.26 -5.92 -5.14
CA GLY A 62 8.46 -5.96 -5.93
C GLY A 62 8.57 -7.19 -6.77
N THR A 63 9.47 -7.12 -7.70
CA THR A 63 9.82 -8.18 -8.63
C THR A 63 11.30 -8.51 -8.53
N GLU A 64 11.66 -9.70 -8.91
CA GLU A 64 13.03 -10.16 -9.07
C GLU A 64 13.22 -10.69 -10.48
N ALA A 65 14.16 -10.09 -11.21
CA ALA A 65 14.59 -10.57 -12.52
C ALA A 65 15.77 -11.53 -12.36
N ASN A 66 15.64 -12.74 -12.87
CA ASN A 66 16.65 -13.79 -12.80
C ASN A 66 17.08 -14.17 -14.22
N PRO A 67 18.39 -14.07 -14.57
CA PRO A 67 18.88 -14.55 -15.86
C PRO A 67 18.55 -16.03 -16.05
N LYS A 68 18.08 -16.41 -17.25
CA LYS A 68 17.72 -17.80 -17.59
C LYS A 68 18.94 -18.71 -17.74
N ASP A 69 20.07 -18.14 -18.12
CA ASP A 69 21.35 -18.85 -18.26
C ASP A 69 22.05 -19.15 -16.92
N GLY A 70 21.47 -18.67 -15.81
CA GLY A 70 22.05 -18.80 -14.47
C GLY A 70 23.26 -17.90 -14.23
N SER A 71 23.62 -17.03 -15.18
CA SER A 71 24.70 -16.07 -15.05
C SER A 71 24.19 -14.79 -14.35
N GLY A 72 25.05 -14.14 -13.58
CA GLY A 72 24.80 -12.80 -13.05
C GLY A 72 24.02 -12.75 -11.75
N ASN A 73 23.80 -11.53 -11.30
CA ASN A 73 23.11 -11.24 -10.06
C ASN A 73 21.59 -11.18 -10.28
N ARG A 74 20.88 -11.69 -9.29
CA ARG A 74 19.43 -11.46 -9.18
C ARG A 74 19.18 -9.99 -8.93
N ASN A 75 18.28 -9.44 -9.69
CA ASN A 75 17.98 -8.03 -9.61
C ASN A 75 16.60 -7.81 -9.04
N ARG A 76 16.53 -7.02 -7.97
CA ARG A 76 15.28 -6.67 -7.30
C ARG A 76 14.92 -5.23 -7.57
N SER A 77 13.69 -5.03 -8.02
CA SER A 77 13.11 -3.72 -8.28
C SER A 77 11.61 -3.75 -8.01
N ASN A 78 10.95 -2.64 -8.15
CA ASN A 78 9.51 -2.63 -8.35
C ASN A 78 9.21 -2.97 -9.83
N MET A 79 7.93 -3.04 -10.19
CA MET A 79 7.46 -3.53 -11.48
C MET A 79 7.38 -2.42 -12.52
N SER A 80 7.71 -2.75 -13.76
CA SER A 80 7.41 -1.90 -14.91
C SER A 80 5.91 -1.91 -15.23
N ALA A 81 5.45 -0.94 -16.01
CA ALA A 81 4.08 -0.91 -16.52
C ALA A 81 3.77 -2.13 -17.41
N GLU A 82 4.77 -2.70 -18.09
CA GLU A 82 4.62 -3.93 -18.89
C GLU A 82 4.33 -5.14 -18.01
N VAL A 83 5.13 -5.37 -16.96
CA VAL A 83 4.89 -6.46 -16.00
C VAL A 83 3.53 -6.33 -15.35
N VAL A 84 3.12 -5.12 -14.97
CA VAL A 84 1.79 -4.84 -14.41
C VAL A 84 0.70 -5.24 -15.39
N LYS A 85 0.81 -4.82 -16.65
CA LYS A 85 -0.17 -5.10 -17.69
C LYS A 85 -0.31 -6.59 -17.98
N GLU A 86 0.81 -7.28 -18.16
CA GLU A 86 0.80 -8.67 -18.61
C GLU A 86 0.53 -9.67 -17.46
N CYS A 87 1.00 -9.40 -16.24
CA CYS A 87 0.85 -10.33 -15.12
C CYS A 87 -0.37 -10.05 -14.23
N PHE A 88 -0.83 -8.78 -14.14
CA PHE A 88 -1.85 -8.42 -13.17
C PHE A 88 -3.18 -7.97 -13.77
N TYR A 89 -3.19 -7.18 -14.86
CA TYR A 89 -4.45 -6.74 -15.45
C TYR A 89 -5.18 -7.84 -16.24
N THR A 90 -4.52 -8.98 -16.43
CA THR A 90 -5.09 -10.19 -17.03
C THR A 90 -5.79 -11.10 -16.02
N LEU A 91 -5.60 -10.87 -14.70
CA LEU A 91 -6.20 -11.66 -13.64
C LEU A 91 -7.72 -11.50 -13.58
N ARG A 92 -8.43 -12.62 -13.31
CA ARG A 92 -9.90 -12.69 -13.24
C ARG A 92 -10.41 -13.04 -11.85
N GLU A 93 -9.59 -13.70 -11.03
CA GLU A 93 -9.94 -14.10 -9.66
C GLU A 93 -10.09 -12.89 -8.73
N PRO A 94 -9.21 -11.85 -8.77
CA PRO A 94 -9.42 -10.65 -7.98
C PRO A 94 -10.70 -9.91 -8.41
N GLU A 95 -11.39 -9.29 -7.46
CA GLU A 95 -12.49 -8.35 -7.69
C GLU A 95 -11.99 -7.05 -8.35
N ALA A 96 -10.82 -6.59 -7.93
CA ALA A 96 -10.13 -5.44 -8.49
C ALA A 96 -8.62 -5.57 -8.32
N VAL A 97 -7.88 -4.93 -9.20
CA VAL A 97 -6.42 -4.77 -9.13
C VAL A 97 -6.07 -3.31 -9.32
N ALA A 98 -5.01 -2.84 -8.67
CA ALA A 98 -4.50 -1.49 -8.87
C ALA A 98 -2.99 -1.47 -8.75
N ALA A 99 -2.34 -0.77 -9.68
CA ALA A 99 -0.94 -0.40 -9.57
C ALA A 99 -0.83 0.92 -8.82
N TYR A 100 0.22 1.07 -8.01
CA TYR A 100 0.49 2.32 -7.34
C TYR A 100 1.99 2.54 -7.11
N VAL A 101 2.37 3.80 -7.03
CA VAL A 101 3.67 4.24 -6.53
C VAL A 101 3.50 5.54 -5.77
N ARG A 102 4.28 5.71 -4.71
CA ARG A 102 4.29 6.93 -3.91
C ARG A 102 5.60 7.67 -4.09
N ALA A 103 5.49 8.98 -4.19
CA ALA A 103 6.61 9.88 -4.25
C ALA A 103 6.24 11.23 -3.62
N SER A 104 7.21 12.01 -3.18
CA SER A 104 6.97 13.39 -2.74
C SER A 104 7.42 14.33 -3.85
N HIS A 105 6.55 15.24 -4.25
CA HIS A 105 6.81 16.19 -5.33
C HIS A 105 6.38 17.61 -4.96
N PRO A 106 7.09 18.62 -5.46
CA PRO A 106 6.69 20.01 -5.33
C PRO A 106 5.46 20.31 -6.21
N VAL A 107 4.40 20.82 -5.60
CA VAL A 107 3.19 21.25 -6.28
C VAL A 107 3.02 22.75 -6.13
N SER A 108 2.56 23.41 -7.19
CA SER A 108 2.23 24.83 -7.20
C SER A 108 0.89 25.11 -7.88
N LEU A 109 0.44 26.34 -7.77
CA LEU A 109 -0.65 26.88 -8.61
C LEU A 109 -0.04 27.49 -9.87
N PRO A 110 -0.75 27.48 -11.03
CA PRO A 110 -0.26 28.04 -12.29
C PRO A 110 0.22 29.50 -12.18
N GLU A 111 -0.43 30.26 -11.32
CA GLU A 111 -0.15 31.71 -11.13
C GLU A 111 0.84 32.00 -10.00
N LYS A 112 1.23 31.01 -9.20
CA LYS A 112 2.08 31.19 -8.02
C LYS A 112 3.38 30.42 -8.19
N ARG A 113 4.51 31.10 -8.05
CA ARG A 113 5.84 30.48 -8.06
C ARG A 113 6.23 29.82 -6.72
N LEU A 114 5.28 29.69 -5.79
CA LEU A 114 5.54 29.08 -4.50
C LEU A 114 5.23 27.58 -4.58
N PHE A 115 6.25 26.77 -4.44
CA PHE A 115 6.15 25.32 -4.41
C PHE A 115 6.07 24.83 -2.97
N LYS A 116 5.25 23.82 -2.74
CA LYS A 116 5.20 23.07 -1.49
C LYS A 116 5.23 21.58 -1.80
N GLU A 117 6.00 20.84 -1.03
CA GLU A 117 6.08 19.36 -1.10
C GLU A 117 4.77 18.74 -0.65
N TYR A 118 4.29 17.78 -1.44
CA TYR A 118 3.10 16.99 -1.15
C TYR A 118 3.35 15.51 -1.46
N GLU A 119 2.69 14.63 -0.70
CA GLU A 119 2.70 13.20 -0.95
C GLU A 119 1.81 12.86 -2.13
N CYS A 120 2.43 12.37 -3.19
CA CYS A 120 1.79 11.98 -4.43
C CYS A 120 1.60 10.46 -4.47
N CYS A 121 0.41 10.02 -4.88
CA CYS A 121 0.12 8.64 -5.22
C CYS A 121 -0.19 8.57 -6.71
N TYR A 122 0.68 7.93 -7.48
CA TYR A 122 0.39 7.61 -8.89
C TYR A 122 -0.28 6.25 -8.95
N THR A 123 -1.45 6.17 -9.59
CA THR A 123 -2.24 4.93 -9.61
C THR A 123 -3.14 4.84 -10.85
N ASP A 124 -3.93 3.78 -10.95
CA ASP A 124 -4.95 3.56 -11.97
C ASP A 124 -6.38 3.68 -11.40
N ALA A 125 -7.38 3.49 -12.24
CA ALA A 125 -8.78 3.59 -11.81
C ALA A 125 -9.24 2.42 -10.92
N GLY A 126 -8.52 1.30 -10.90
CA GLY A 126 -8.80 0.16 -10.00
C GLY A 126 -8.64 0.52 -8.53
N TYR A 127 -7.79 1.47 -8.24
CA TYR A 127 -7.56 1.99 -6.89
C TYR A 127 -8.84 2.46 -6.20
N TRP A 128 -9.72 3.13 -6.93
CA TRP A 128 -11.01 3.63 -6.43
C TRP A 128 -12.03 2.52 -6.17
N LYS A 129 -11.81 1.31 -6.71
CA LYS A 129 -12.64 0.13 -6.42
C LYS A 129 -12.14 -0.64 -5.19
N ILE A 130 -10.85 -0.53 -4.89
CA ILE A 130 -10.21 -1.20 -3.76
C ILE A 130 -10.45 -0.43 -2.46
N PHE A 131 -10.34 0.90 -2.53
CA PHE A 131 -10.43 1.79 -1.39
C PHE A 131 -11.73 2.59 -1.37
N ASP A 132 -12.40 2.62 -0.22
CA ASP A 132 -13.65 3.35 0.00
C ASP A 132 -13.38 4.79 0.45
N PHE A 133 -12.93 5.62 -0.50
CA PHE A 133 -12.71 7.04 -0.20
C PHE A 133 -14.04 7.81 -0.09
N ASP A 134 -14.14 8.64 0.94
CA ASP A 134 -15.24 9.59 1.11
C ASP A 134 -14.89 10.89 0.35
N PHE A 135 -15.63 11.15 -0.73
CA PHE A 135 -15.46 12.35 -1.55
C PHE A 135 -16.26 13.52 -0.99
N VAL A 136 -15.54 14.61 -0.67
CA VAL A 136 -16.13 15.87 -0.21
C VAL A 136 -16.65 16.69 -1.39
N GLU A 137 -15.91 16.64 -2.53
CA GLU A 137 -16.29 17.29 -3.78
C GLU A 137 -15.93 16.40 -4.97
N GLY A 138 -16.73 16.46 -6.03
CA GLY A 138 -16.42 15.82 -7.31
C GLY A 138 -16.43 14.29 -7.25
N THR A 139 -15.63 13.68 -8.13
CA THR A 139 -15.54 12.22 -8.31
C THR A 139 -14.10 11.84 -8.66
N PRO A 140 -13.70 10.55 -8.50
CA PRO A 140 -12.41 10.09 -8.95
C PRO A 140 -12.26 10.20 -10.49
N PHE A 141 -11.02 10.17 -10.97
CA PHE A 141 -10.78 9.94 -12.40
C PHE A 141 -11.20 8.52 -12.79
N THR A 142 -11.64 8.40 -14.04
CA THR A 142 -12.21 7.16 -14.57
C THR A 142 -11.16 6.30 -15.29
N GLU A 143 -11.53 5.07 -15.63
CA GLU A 143 -10.72 4.22 -16.50
C GLU A 143 -10.46 4.87 -17.87
N ALA A 144 -11.44 5.58 -18.44
CA ALA A 144 -11.27 6.30 -19.70
C ALA A 144 -10.28 7.46 -19.57
N ASP A 145 -10.28 8.18 -18.42
CA ASP A 145 -9.29 9.21 -18.14
C ASP A 145 -7.88 8.61 -18.04
N PHE A 146 -7.76 7.47 -17.37
CA PHE A 146 -6.50 6.74 -17.24
C PHE A 146 -5.97 6.26 -18.59
N GLN A 147 -6.78 5.58 -19.38
CA GLN A 147 -6.37 5.04 -20.69
C GLN A 147 -5.99 6.15 -21.70
N SER A 148 -6.63 7.30 -21.58
CA SER A 148 -6.37 8.46 -22.45
C SER A 148 -5.30 9.40 -21.89
N ALA A 149 -4.67 9.06 -20.77
CA ALA A 149 -3.70 9.90 -20.06
C ALA A 149 -4.21 11.35 -19.85
N ILE A 150 -5.50 11.50 -19.51
CA ILE A 150 -6.06 12.83 -19.25
C ILE A 150 -5.54 13.34 -17.90
N PRO A 151 -4.93 14.54 -17.84
CA PRO A 151 -4.30 15.04 -16.62
C PRO A 151 -5.35 15.54 -15.61
N ARG A 152 -6.05 14.60 -14.99
CA ARG A 152 -6.99 14.80 -13.89
C ARG A 152 -6.43 14.25 -12.60
N VAL A 153 -6.67 14.96 -11.49
CA VAL A 153 -6.19 14.54 -10.18
C VAL A 153 -7.28 14.62 -9.12
N VAL A 154 -7.13 13.75 -8.14
CA VAL A 154 -7.88 13.83 -6.88
C VAL A 154 -6.94 14.36 -5.81
N ILE A 155 -7.40 15.29 -4.98
CA ILE A 155 -6.60 15.86 -3.89
C ILE A 155 -7.26 15.63 -2.54
N SER A 156 -6.46 15.66 -1.47
CA SER A 156 -6.96 15.60 -0.09
C SER A 156 -7.62 16.94 0.30
N ASN A 157 -8.57 16.90 1.22
CA ASN A 157 -9.22 18.11 1.74
C ASN A 157 -8.20 19.08 2.39
N ARG A 158 -7.17 18.53 3.06
CA ARG A 158 -6.06 19.32 3.62
C ARG A 158 -5.30 20.09 2.53
N MET A 159 -4.99 19.43 1.40
CA MET A 159 -4.33 20.06 0.28
C MET A 159 -5.23 21.12 -0.38
N ALA A 160 -6.52 20.79 -0.58
CA ALA A 160 -7.51 21.73 -1.12
C ALA A 160 -7.59 23.02 -0.26
N ALA A 161 -7.69 22.89 1.06
CA ALA A 161 -7.69 24.02 1.99
C ALA A 161 -6.39 24.82 1.94
N SER A 162 -5.23 24.15 1.84
CA SER A 162 -3.92 24.81 1.75
C SER A 162 -3.72 25.61 0.47
N LEU A 163 -4.20 25.10 -0.68
CA LEU A 163 -4.01 25.73 -1.99
C LEU A 163 -5.08 26.77 -2.31
N PHE A 164 -6.33 26.48 -1.95
CA PHE A 164 -7.50 27.25 -2.40
C PHE A 164 -8.24 27.98 -1.28
N GLY A 165 -7.76 27.88 -0.01
CA GLY A 165 -8.29 28.66 1.10
C GLY A 165 -9.75 28.35 1.46
N GLY A 166 -10.23 27.12 1.18
CA GLY A 166 -11.62 26.72 1.46
C GLY A 166 -12.62 27.03 0.33
N GLU A 167 -12.16 27.61 -0.78
CA GLU A 167 -12.97 27.71 -1.98
C GLU A 167 -13.03 26.36 -2.71
N ARG A 168 -14.06 26.20 -3.56
CA ARG A 168 -14.25 25.00 -4.37
C ARG A 168 -13.00 24.67 -5.18
N ALA A 169 -12.48 23.44 -5.04
CA ALA A 169 -11.26 23.00 -5.68
C ALA A 169 -11.51 22.31 -7.03
N VAL A 170 -12.65 21.63 -7.20
CA VAL A 170 -12.98 20.89 -8.42
C VAL A 170 -13.08 21.85 -9.62
N GLY A 171 -12.37 21.51 -10.71
CA GLY A 171 -12.24 22.31 -11.91
C GLY A 171 -11.04 23.27 -11.90
N ARG A 172 -10.38 23.46 -10.75
CA ARG A 172 -9.15 24.27 -10.66
C ARG A 172 -7.93 23.47 -11.10
N GLN A 173 -6.86 24.19 -11.40
CA GLN A 173 -5.62 23.61 -11.90
C GLN A 173 -4.50 23.70 -10.84
N ILE A 174 -3.69 22.65 -10.83
CA ILE A 174 -2.42 22.59 -10.10
C ILE A 174 -1.31 22.23 -11.07
N VAL A 175 -0.08 22.59 -10.76
CA VAL A 175 1.12 22.22 -11.53
C VAL A 175 2.00 21.32 -10.69
N LEU A 176 2.34 20.15 -11.25
CA LEU A 176 3.23 19.16 -10.67
C LEU A 176 4.18 18.70 -11.78
N ASP A 177 5.48 18.75 -11.51
CA ASP A 177 6.53 18.36 -12.47
C ASP A 177 6.34 19.01 -13.87
N TYR A 178 6.00 20.30 -13.87
CA TYR A 178 5.72 21.09 -15.08
C TYR A 178 4.50 20.68 -15.88
N VAL A 179 3.74 19.70 -15.43
CA VAL A 179 2.45 19.29 -16.03
C VAL A 179 1.29 19.93 -15.28
N THR A 180 0.34 20.48 -16.03
CA THR A 180 -0.87 21.08 -15.47
C THR A 180 -1.96 20.03 -15.36
N TYR A 181 -2.45 19.79 -14.14
CA TYR A 181 -3.53 18.87 -13.83
C TYR A 181 -4.78 19.62 -13.41
N THR A 182 -5.95 19.08 -13.79
CA THR A 182 -7.25 19.58 -13.36
C THR A 182 -7.78 18.75 -12.19
N VAL A 183 -8.15 19.37 -11.09
CA VAL A 183 -8.77 18.72 -9.95
C VAL A 183 -10.15 18.20 -10.33
N CYS A 184 -10.37 16.88 -10.27
CA CYS A 184 -11.67 16.26 -10.54
C CYS A 184 -12.40 15.84 -9.26
N GLY A 185 -11.69 15.63 -8.15
CA GLY A 185 -12.28 15.26 -6.87
C GLY A 185 -11.46 15.69 -5.68
N VAL A 186 -12.12 15.81 -4.54
CA VAL A 186 -11.51 16.08 -3.23
C VAL A 186 -11.99 15.01 -2.27
N THR A 187 -11.05 14.31 -1.63
CA THR A 187 -11.35 13.29 -0.62
C THR A 187 -11.21 13.84 0.78
N ARG A 188 -11.93 13.24 1.73
CA ARG A 188 -11.66 13.42 3.16
C ARG A 188 -10.22 13.00 3.47
N ASP A 189 -9.61 13.69 4.44
CA ASP A 189 -8.24 13.39 4.85
C ASP A 189 -8.10 11.99 5.42
N VAL A 190 -7.06 11.29 5.00
CA VAL A 190 -6.68 9.97 5.48
C VAL A 190 -5.50 10.09 6.44
N PRO A 191 -5.50 9.37 7.58
CA PRO A 191 -4.35 9.37 8.48
C PRO A 191 -3.09 8.80 7.82
N ASN A 192 -1.93 9.44 8.04
CA ASN A 192 -0.64 9.01 7.48
C ASN A 192 -0.24 7.54 7.77
N PRO A 193 -0.58 6.92 8.93
CA PRO A 193 -0.27 5.51 9.16
C PRO A 193 -0.87 4.53 8.14
N LEU A 194 -1.89 4.94 7.37
CA LEU A 194 -2.48 4.14 6.29
C LEU A 194 -1.66 4.31 4.99
N MET A 195 -0.50 3.68 4.95
CA MET A 195 0.49 3.91 3.89
C MET A 195 -0.01 3.64 2.47
N ALA A 196 -0.89 2.66 2.26
CA ALA A 196 -1.36 2.32 0.93
C ALA A 196 -2.42 3.29 0.40
N SER A 197 -3.22 3.90 1.28
CA SER A 197 -4.32 4.80 0.94
C SER A 197 -4.03 6.28 1.23
N PHE A 198 -2.91 6.60 1.90
CA PHE A 198 -2.55 7.98 2.20
C PHE A 198 -1.97 8.71 1.00
N PHE A 199 -2.51 9.87 0.68
CA PHE A 199 -1.97 10.82 -0.30
C PHE A 199 -2.42 12.24 -0.01
N ASP A 200 -1.70 13.22 -0.54
CA ASP A 200 -2.16 14.59 -0.69
C ASP A 200 -2.75 14.82 -2.09
N VAL A 201 -2.10 14.23 -3.11
CA VAL A 201 -2.59 14.23 -4.50
C VAL A 201 -2.47 12.84 -5.11
N CYS A 202 -3.54 12.42 -5.78
CA CYS A 202 -3.63 11.14 -6.47
C CYS A 202 -3.77 11.37 -7.98
N ILE A 203 -2.88 10.74 -8.77
CA ILE A 203 -2.62 11.05 -10.18
C ILE A 203 -2.69 9.76 -10.99
N PRO A 204 -3.30 9.76 -12.19
CA PRO A 204 -3.17 8.62 -13.11
C PRO A 204 -1.69 8.40 -13.46
N TYR A 205 -1.14 7.20 -13.20
CA TYR A 205 0.27 6.95 -13.53
C TYR A 205 0.54 6.99 -15.05
N SER A 206 -0.50 6.81 -15.87
CA SER A 206 -0.44 6.99 -17.31
C SER A 206 -0.06 8.41 -17.76
N CYS A 207 -0.22 9.41 -16.90
CA CYS A 207 0.20 10.79 -17.15
C CYS A 207 1.69 11.03 -16.84
N ASN A 208 2.43 10.02 -16.35
CA ASN A 208 3.83 10.13 -16.01
C ASN A 208 4.69 9.27 -16.94
N ASP A 209 5.36 9.91 -17.90
CA ASP A 209 6.19 9.23 -18.90
C ASP A 209 7.29 8.37 -18.27
N ASN A 210 7.84 8.78 -17.11
CA ASN A 210 8.88 8.01 -16.43
C ASN A 210 8.38 6.67 -15.90
N LEU A 211 7.09 6.59 -15.52
CA LEU A 211 6.46 5.35 -15.05
C LEU A 211 6.01 4.47 -16.22
N MET A 212 5.70 5.07 -17.36
CA MET A 212 5.29 4.38 -18.58
C MET A 212 6.47 3.91 -19.41
N THR A 213 7.62 4.58 -19.32
CA THR A 213 8.81 4.24 -20.08
C THR A 213 9.59 3.13 -19.39
N PRO A 214 9.95 2.06 -20.11
CA PRO A 214 10.77 1.00 -19.56
C PRO A 214 12.14 1.51 -19.12
N LYS A 215 12.63 1.04 -17.97
CA LYS A 215 14.00 1.35 -17.52
C LYS A 215 14.99 0.48 -18.28
N PRO A 216 16.01 1.07 -18.92
CA PRO A 216 16.94 0.34 -19.82
C PRO A 216 17.85 -0.67 -19.10
N ASP A 217 17.83 -0.70 -17.77
CA ASP A 217 18.86 -1.38 -16.98
C ASP A 217 18.86 -2.91 -17.07
N TYR A 218 17.80 -3.54 -17.59
CA TYR A 218 17.67 -5.00 -17.59
C TYR A 218 16.98 -5.59 -18.83
N GLY A 219 17.19 -5.02 -19.99
CA GLY A 219 16.99 -5.66 -21.31
C GLY A 219 15.58 -6.09 -21.71
N GLU A 220 14.65 -6.36 -20.78
CA GLU A 220 13.31 -6.90 -21.09
C GLU A 220 12.15 -6.13 -20.43
N ASN A 221 12.35 -4.85 -20.09
CA ASN A 221 11.32 -3.97 -19.53
C ASN A 221 10.67 -4.48 -18.21
N ILE A 222 11.46 -5.18 -17.37
CA ILE A 222 10.96 -5.78 -16.14
C ILE A 222 10.92 -4.78 -15.00
N SER A 223 11.99 -3.98 -14.87
CA SER A 223 12.18 -3.06 -13.76
C SER A 223 11.38 -1.77 -13.91
N GLY A 224 10.80 -1.31 -12.82
CA GLY A 224 10.04 -0.07 -12.73
C GLY A 224 9.89 0.39 -11.30
N ASP A 225 8.86 1.17 -11.03
CA ASP A 225 8.58 1.73 -9.71
C ASP A 225 7.22 1.30 -9.16
N LEU A 226 6.40 0.59 -9.95
CA LEU A 226 5.03 0.24 -9.58
C LEU A 226 4.98 -0.95 -8.60
N SER A 227 4.08 -0.87 -7.66
CA SER A 227 3.65 -1.96 -6.77
C SER A 227 2.17 -2.26 -7.02
N MET A 228 1.72 -3.45 -6.62
CA MET A 228 0.34 -3.89 -6.88
C MET A 228 -0.44 -4.09 -5.59
N ILE A 229 -1.72 -3.75 -5.66
CA ILE A 229 -2.74 -4.12 -4.68
C ILE A 229 -3.81 -4.93 -5.42
N LEU A 230 -4.19 -6.07 -4.86
CA LEU A 230 -5.25 -6.91 -5.38
C LEU A 230 -6.34 -7.05 -4.31
N LEU A 231 -7.59 -6.86 -4.71
CA LEU A 231 -8.74 -7.08 -3.86
C LEU A 231 -9.33 -8.46 -4.18
N ALA A 232 -9.18 -9.41 -3.27
CA ALA A 232 -9.82 -10.72 -3.41
C ALA A 232 -11.33 -10.59 -3.13
N ARG A 233 -12.14 -11.44 -3.76
CA ARG A 233 -13.60 -11.51 -3.51
C ARG A 233 -13.94 -11.87 -2.07
N SER A 234 -13.05 -12.63 -1.41
CA SER A 234 -13.13 -12.99 0.01
C SER A 234 -11.73 -13.27 0.55
N ALA A 235 -11.55 -13.23 1.87
CA ALA A 235 -10.28 -13.62 2.50
C ALA A 235 -9.92 -15.10 2.25
N SER A 236 -10.90 -15.99 2.02
CA SER A 236 -10.66 -17.39 1.64
C SER A 236 -10.22 -17.55 0.17
N GLY A 237 -10.37 -16.51 -0.67
CA GLY A 237 -9.98 -16.54 -2.08
C GLY A 237 -8.50 -16.26 -2.34
N PHE A 238 -7.68 -16.01 -1.34
CA PHE A 238 -6.26 -15.65 -1.51
C PHE A 238 -5.45 -16.70 -2.28
N GLU A 239 -5.70 -17.98 -2.01
CA GLU A 239 -4.98 -19.06 -2.69
C GLU A 239 -5.33 -19.14 -4.18
N ALA A 240 -6.59 -18.89 -4.55
CA ALA A 240 -7.00 -18.84 -5.95
C ALA A 240 -6.31 -17.67 -6.69
N VAL A 241 -6.29 -16.48 -6.09
CA VAL A 241 -5.59 -15.31 -6.64
C VAL A 241 -4.09 -15.58 -6.81
N ARG A 242 -3.44 -16.20 -5.80
CA ARG A 242 -2.02 -16.56 -5.87
C ARG A 242 -1.74 -17.58 -6.97
N ALA A 243 -2.57 -18.63 -7.08
CA ALA A 243 -2.42 -19.67 -8.09
C ALA A 243 -2.57 -19.12 -9.51
N GLU A 244 -3.54 -18.21 -9.72
CA GLU A 244 -3.71 -17.54 -11.01
C GLU A 244 -2.52 -16.62 -11.32
N LEU A 245 -2.04 -15.84 -10.34
CA LEU A 245 -0.86 -14.99 -10.51
C LEU A 245 0.37 -15.84 -10.89
N ASP A 246 0.61 -16.94 -10.19
CA ASP A 246 1.72 -17.85 -10.50
C ASP A 246 1.60 -18.43 -11.93
N GLN A 247 0.39 -18.68 -12.40
CA GLN A 247 0.15 -19.11 -13.78
C GLN A 247 0.47 -18.02 -14.79
N GLN A 248 0.01 -16.79 -14.55
CA GLN A 248 0.31 -15.65 -15.44
C GLN A 248 1.81 -15.35 -15.50
N VAL A 249 2.51 -15.44 -14.36
CA VAL A 249 3.97 -15.27 -14.31
C VAL A 249 4.67 -16.35 -15.13
N ARG A 250 4.22 -17.60 -15.08
CA ARG A 250 4.78 -18.67 -15.94
C ARG A 250 4.58 -18.35 -17.41
N CYS A 251 3.36 -17.98 -17.84
CA CYS A 251 3.09 -17.59 -19.23
C CYS A 251 3.94 -16.40 -19.67
N TYR A 252 4.08 -15.38 -18.80
CA TYR A 252 4.94 -14.24 -19.08
C TYR A 252 6.39 -14.64 -19.29
N ASN A 253 6.92 -15.51 -18.41
CA ASN A 253 8.30 -16.00 -18.48
C ASN A 253 8.57 -16.85 -19.73
N GLU A 254 7.59 -17.59 -20.24
CA GLU A 254 7.69 -18.35 -21.48
C GLU A 254 7.89 -17.42 -22.71
N SER A 255 7.33 -16.20 -22.65
CA SER A 255 7.47 -15.21 -23.71
C SER A 255 8.79 -14.44 -23.69
N LYS A 256 9.54 -14.49 -22.58
CA LYS A 256 10.81 -13.78 -22.41
C LYS A 256 12.00 -14.63 -22.83
N VAL A 257 13.07 -13.98 -23.31
CA VAL A 257 14.27 -14.68 -23.83
C VAL A 257 15.33 -14.83 -22.74
N ASP A 258 15.70 -13.72 -22.09
CA ASP A 258 16.90 -13.64 -21.28
C ASP A 258 16.63 -13.76 -19.78
N TYR A 259 15.45 -13.35 -19.31
CA TYR A 259 15.14 -13.28 -17.88
C TYR A 259 13.84 -13.98 -17.52
N ASN A 260 13.81 -14.51 -16.31
CA ASN A 260 12.57 -14.91 -15.61
C ASN A 260 12.22 -13.87 -14.56
N VAL A 261 10.94 -13.52 -14.53
CA VAL A 261 10.35 -12.69 -13.46
C VAL A 261 9.81 -13.59 -12.36
N ASN A 262 10.04 -13.23 -11.14
CA ASN A 262 9.31 -13.77 -10.00
C ASN A 262 8.95 -12.67 -9.01
N PHE A 263 8.03 -12.97 -8.10
CA PHE A 263 7.65 -12.10 -7.00
C PHE A 263 8.12 -12.74 -5.69
N PRO A 264 9.30 -12.36 -5.17
CA PRO A 264 9.98 -13.10 -4.10
C PRO A 264 9.20 -13.14 -2.78
N ALA A 265 8.36 -12.14 -2.53
CA ALA A 265 7.46 -12.12 -1.39
C ALA A 265 6.06 -12.70 -1.71
N GLY A 266 5.76 -12.90 -3.02
CA GLY A 266 4.42 -13.27 -3.47
C GLY A 266 3.37 -12.19 -3.20
N ALA A 267 2.11 -12.55 -3.30
CA ALA A 267 0.99 -11.70 -2.91
C ALA A 267 0.71 -11.87 -1.41
N LEU A 268 1.11 -10.88 -0.60
CA LEU A 268 1.03 -10.91 0.86
C LEU A 268 -0.25 -10.26 1.36
N SER A 269 -0.96 -10.91 2.28
CA SER A 269 -1.96 -10.22 3.09
C SER A 269 -1.27 -9.22 4.03
N GLN A 270 -2.02 -8.28 4.59
CA GLN A 270 -1.45 -7.33 5.54
C GLN A 270 -0.89 -8.00 6.79
N VAL A 271 -1.50 -9.08 7.24
CA VAL A 271 -1.02 -9.87 8.37
C VAL A 271 0.30 -10.56 8.02
N ASP A 272 0.40 -11.18 6.82
CA ASP A 272 1.64 -11.80 6.34
C ASP A 272 2.76 -10.76 6.21
N SER A 273 2.43 -9.57 5.73
CA SER A 273 3.34 -8.44 5.59
C SER A 273 3.86 -7.92 6.95
N ALA A 274 2.99 -7.81 7.95
CA ALA A 274 3.35 -7.36 9.30
C ALA A 274 4.22 -8.39 10.05
N MET A 275 4.05 -9.69 9.76
CA MET A 275 4.85 -10.77 10.36
C MET A 275 6.21 -11.01 9.68
N GLY A 276 6.51 -10.24 8.63
CA GLY A 276 7.73 -10.41 7.82
C GLY A 276 7.60 -11.52 6.77
N SER A 277 8.16 -11.29 5.61
CA SER A 277 8.05 -12.14 4.40
C SER A 277 8.53 -13.59 4.54
N ASN A 278 9.03 -14.01 5.70
CA ASN A 278 9.54 -15.35 5.95
C ASN A 278 8.44 -16.39 6.27
N ALA A 279 7.24 -15.96 6.64
CA ALA A 279 6.15 -16.88 7.00
C ALA A 279 5.63 -17.71 5.81
N TRP A 280 5.76 -17.19 4.59
CA TRP A 280 5.29 -17.87 3.39
C TRP A 280 6.26 -18.95 2.90
N LYS A 281 7.56 -18.76 3.02
CA LYS A 281 8.58 -19.77 2.63
C LYS A 281 8.45 -21.08 3.40
N CYS A 282 7.82 -21.08 4.56
CA CYS A 282 7.64 -22.28 5.38
C CYS A 282 6.51 -23.20 4.89
N LYS A 283 5.53 -22.70 4.10
CA LYS A 283 4.42 -23.51 3.58
C LYS A 283 4.66 -24.09 2.18
N SER A 284 5.56 -23.52 1.40
CA SER A 284 5.91 -24.04 0.06
C SER A 284 7.12 -24.99 0.04
N GLY A 285 7.64 -25.34 1.21
CA GLY A 285 8.77 -26.27 1.35
C GLY A 285 8.38 -27.72 1.12
N LYS A 286 8.14 -28.11 -0.13
CA LYS A 286 8.60 -29.42 -0.60
C LYS A 286 10.04 -29.22 -1.07
N MET A 287 10.98 -29.53 -0.19
CA MET A 287 12.36 -29.80 -0.58
C MET A 287 12.35 -30.81 -1.71
N ALA A 288 12.78 -30.38 -2.90
CA ALA A 288 13.28 -31.32 -3.88
C ALA A 288 14.66 -31.74 -3.36
N ILE A 289 14.76 -33.06 -3.05
CA ILE A 289 16.01 -33.78 -2.86
C ILE A 289 16.66 -33.96 -4.21
#